data_857c5ce362b062b26544cb3343ef30c3
#
_entry.id   857c5ce362b062b26544cb3343ef30c3
#
_cell.length_a   1.000
_cell.length_b   1.000
_cell.length_c   1.000
_cell.angle_alpha   90.00
_cell.angle_beta   90.00
_cell.angle_gamma   90.00
#
_symmetry.space_group_name_H-M   'P 1'
#
loop_
_entity.id
_entity.type
_entity.pdbx_description
1 polymer ?
#
loop_
_entity_poly.entity_id
_entity_poly.type
_entity_poly.pdbx_seq_one_letter_code
_entity_poly.pdbx_strand_id
1 'polypeptide(L)'
;MSPIHSNQGISTLVNHVGEGKNPLHAHVTPIFQTSTFSFPEVKDAAAAFAGEGSGYLYTRLNNPNQRQLALKIAALEGYDLMRAHPDQELESLVDGIVYATGMAAITSAILGRVKGGDTVIAQKTLYSATYKFLQDVAPTYGIQVVWIEDGDLNKWAETLRAHPEARL
;
A
#
# COMPACT_ATOMS: atom_id res chain seq x y z
N MET A 1 -16.97 10.80 11.69
CA MET A 1 -15.77 11.55 11.30
C MET A 1 -16.14 12.40 10.08
N SER A 2 -15.79 13.68 10.06
CA SER A 2 -15.96 14.46 8.84
C SER A 2 -15.11 13.82 7.73
N PRO A 3 -15.61 13.71 6.50
CA PRO A 3 -14.81 13.21 5.40
C PRO A 3 -13.54 14.05 5.28
N ILE A 4 -12.44 13.40 4.90
CA ILE A 4 -11.17 14.08 4.65
C ILE A 4 -11.39 14.90 3.38
N HIS A 5 -11.35 16.23 3.54
CA HIS A 5 -11.54 17.12 2.40
C HIS A 5 -10.20 17.42 1.72
N SER A 6 -10.20 17.42 0.40
CA SER A 6 -9.04 17.72 -0.45
C SER A 6 -8.38 19.09 -0.19
N ASN A 7 -9.07 20.00 0.51
CA ASN A 7 -8.57 21.33 0.88
C ASN A 7 -7.84 21.36 2.23
N GLN A 8 -7.75 20.22 2.94
CA GLN A 8 -7.02 20.14 4.20
C GLN A 8 -5.51 20.15 3.94
N GLY A 9 -4.77 20.87 4.79
CA GLY A 9 -3.32 20.91 4.72
C GLY A 9 -2.68 19.62 5.20
N ILE A 10 -1.43 19.35 4.76
CA ILE A 10 -0.66 18.16 5.12
C ILE A 10 -0.63 17.91 6.64
N SER A 11 -0.43 18.98 7.45
CA SER A 11 -0.42 18.84 8.91
C SER A 11 -1.74 18.32 9.48
N THR A 12 -2.87 18.70 8.90
CA THR A 12 -4.19 18.19 9.29
C THR A 12 -4.33 16.72 8.93
N LEU A 13 -3.90 16.35 7.72
CA LEU A 13 -3.96 14.96 7.26
C LEU A 13 -3.11 14.04 8.14
N VAL A 14 -1.86 14.40 8.40
CA VAL A 14 -0.96 13.59 9.24
C VAL A 14 -1.53 13.34 10.62
N ASN A 15 -2.16 14.35 11.22
CA ASN A 15 -2.70 14.22 12.56
C ASN A 15 -4.04 13.48 12.61
N HIS A 16 -4.96 13.75 11.68
CA HIS A 16 -6.36 13.39 11.84
C HIS A 16 -6.87 12.27 10.91
N VAL A 17 -6.12 11.87 9.88
CA VAL A 17 -6.54 10.74 9.02
C VAL A 17 -6.70 9.47 9.84
N GLY A 18 -7.85 8.82 9.70
CA GLY A 18 -8.15 7.56 10.41
C GLY A 18 -8.52 7.71 11.88
N GLU A 19 -8.51 8.93 12.46
CA GLU A 19 -8.95 9.16 13.84
C GLU A 19 -10.49 9.08 14.00
N GLY A 20 -10.93 8.84 15.22
CA GLY A 20 -12.34 8.88 15.59
C GLY A 20 -13.17 7.65 15.19
N LYS A 21 -12.58 6.66 14.55
CA LYS A 21 -13.26 5.39 14.22
C LYS A 21 -13.15 4.35 15.35
N ASN A 22 -13.18 4.76 16.60
CA ASN A 22 -13.22 3.84 17.73
C ASN A 22 -14.47 4.04 18.58
N PRO A 23 -15.05 2.96 19.14
CA PRO A 23 -16.35 3.00 19.82
C PRO A 23 -16.34 3.79 21.13
N LEU A 24 -15.16 4.06 21.68
CA LEU A 24 -15.01 4.81 22.93
C LEU A 24 -14.75 6.30 22.70
N HIS A 25 -14.72 6.76 21.46
CA HIS A 25 -14.41 8.14 21.07
C HIS A 25 -13.10 8.67 21.68
N ALA A 26 -12.13 7.78 21.90
CA ALA A 26 -10.82 8.18 22.39
C ALA A 26 -10.14 9.10 21.38
N HIS A 27 -9.56 10.19 21.87
CA HIS A 27 -8.91 11.21 21.03
C HIS A 27 -7.70 10.64 20.28
N VAL A 28 -6.91 9.80 20.98
CA VAL A 28 -5.84 9.02 20.37
C VAL A 28 -6.35 7.61 20.13
N THR A 29 -6.09 7.05 18.96
CA THR A 29 -6.51 5.69 18.64
C THR A 29 -5.93 4.69 19.66
N PRO A 30 -6.76 3.89 20.34
CA PRO A 30 -6.28 2.87 21.27
C PRO A 30 -5.38 1.84 20.58
N ILE A 31 -4.49 1.22 21.34
CA ILE A 31 -3.70 0.09 20.84
C ILE A 31 -4.57 -1.17 20.90
N PHE A 32 -4.92 -1.70 19.72
CA PHE A 32 -5.69 -2.94 19.59
C PHE A 32 -4.75 -4.15 19.61
N GLN A 33 -4.36 -4.56 20.80
CA GLN A 33 -3.45 -5.69 21.04
C GLN A 33 -4.24 -7.01 21.16
N THR A 34 -4.94 -7.36 20.09
CA THR A 34 -5.72 -8.60 20.01
C THR A 34 -5.42 -9.35 18.71
N SER A 35 -5.56 -10.67 18.72
CA SER A 35 -5.44 -11.48 17.50
C SER A 35 -6.76 -11.58 16.72
N THR A 36 -7.90 -11.60 17.43
CA THR A 36 -9.24 -11.81 16.87
C THR A 36 -10.20 -10.75 17.34
N PHE A 37 -11.24 -10.52 16.56
CA PHE A 37 -12.32 -9.60 16.88
C PHE A 37 -13.64 -10.36 16.96
N SER A 38 -14.53 -9.97 17.87
CA SER A 38 -15.86 -10.55 18.03
C SER A 38 -16.89 -9.77 17.22
N PHE A 39 -17.95 -10.47 16.83
CA PHE A 39 -19.08 -9.88 16.13
C PHE A 39 -20.36 -10.05 16.96
N PRO A 40 -21.27 -9.05 16.96
CA PRO A 40 -22.55 -9.18 17.63
C PRO A 40 -23.43 -10.32 17.07
N GLU A 41 -23.38 -10.48 15.72
CA GLU A 41 -24.17 -11.50 15.04
C GLU A 41 -23.34 -12.27 14.00
N VAL A 42 -23.71 -13.51 13.73
CA VAL A 42 -23.04 -14.39 12.74
C VAL A 42 -23.06 -13.77 11.33
N LYS A 43 -24.15 -13.07 10.96
CA LYS A 43 -24.25 -12.41 9.66
C LYS A 43 -23.18 -11.34 9.47
N ASP A 44 -22.80 -10.59 10.54
CA ASP A 44 -21.80 -9.54 10.48
C ASP A 44 -20.40 -10.15 10.26
N ALA A 45 -20.13 -11.28 10.93
CA ALA A 45 -18.92 -12.06 10.70
C ALA A 45 -18.86 -12.57 9.24
N ALA A 46 -19.96 -13.13 8.73
CA ALA A 46 -20.03 -13.62 7.35
C ALA A 46 -19.77 -12.51 6.33
N ALA A 47 -20.38 -11.33 6.49
CA ALA A 47 -20.15 -10.16 5.66
C ALA A 47 -18.69 -9.70 5.71
N ALA A 48 -18.08 -9.67 6.91
CA ALA A 48 -16.66 -9.32 7.06
C ALA A 48 -15.73 -10.34 6.36
N PHE A 49 -16.05 -11.65 6.42
CA PHE A 49 -15.32 -12.68 5.68
C PHE A 49 -15.46 -12.55 4.16
N ALA A 50 -16.63 -12.12 3.68
CA ALA A 50 -16.87 -11.86 2.26
C ALA A 50 -16.23 -10.54 1.76
N GLY A 51 -15.64 -9.73 2.65
CA GLY A 51 -15.11 -8.40 2.31
C GLY A 51 -16.19 -7.33 2.10
N GLU A 52 -17.41 -7.60 2.54
CA GLU A 52 -18.59 -6.72 2.35
C GLU A 52 -18.84 -5.81 3.56
N GLY A 53 -18.12 -5.99 4.65
CA GLY A 53 -18.30 -5.25 5.89
C GLY A 53 -17.07 -4.45 6.31
N SER A 54 -17.28 -3.50 7.22
CA SER A 54 -16.21 -2.67 7.82
C SER A 54 -15.55 -3.32 9.05
N GLY A 55 -15.85 -4.58 9.36
CA GLY A 55 -15.37 -5.27 10.55
C GLY A 55 -13.95 -5.80 10.42
N TYR A 56 -13.24 -5.86 11.56
CA TYR A 56 -11.96 -6.54 11.66
C TYR A 56 -12.20 -8.00 12.09
N LEU A 57 -11.51 -8.94 11.45
CA LEU A 57 -11.62 -10.37 11.75
C LEU A 57 -10.45 -10.87 12.58
N TYR A 58 -9.26 -10.62 12.07
CA TYR A 58 -8.02 -11.16 12.59
C TYR A 58 -6.86 -10.21 12.27
N THR A 59 -6.03 -9.92 13.27
CA THR A 59 -4.95 -8.92 13.17
C THR A 59 -3.94 -9.19 12.04
N ARG A 60 -3.71 -10.45 11.67
CA ARG A 60 -2.85 -10.78 10.52
C ARG A 60 -3.43 -10.27 9.19
N LEU A 61 -4.75 -10.20 9.07
CA LEU A 61 -5.43 -9.70 7.88
C LEU A 61 -5.55 -8.18 7.92
N ASN A 62 -6.02 -7.65 9.04
CA ASN A 62 -6.15 -6.22 9.26
C ASN A 62 -6.32 -5.89 10.75
N ASN A 63 -5.87 -4.68 11.14
CA ASN A 63 -5.97 -4.19 12.53
C ASN A 63 -6.18 -2.67 12.47
N PRO A 64 -7.01 -2.08 13.37
CA PRO A 64 -7.27 -0.63 13.36
C PRO A 64 -6.02 0.24 13.36
N ASN A 65 -4.98 -0.13 14.12
CA ASN A 65 -3.74 0.64 14.16
C ASN A 65 -2.96 0.57 12.85
N GLN A 66 -2.87 -0.61 12.23
CA GLN A 66 -2.24 -0.79 10.92
C GLN A 66 -3.01 -0.04 9.84
N ARG A 67 -4.35 -0.12 9.86
CA ARG A 67 -5.19 0.59 8.89
C ARG A 67 -5.04 2.10 9.02
N GLN A 68 -5.00 2.64 10.22
CA GLN A 68 -4.80 4.07 10.45
C GLN A 68 -3.45 4.53 9.90
N LEU A 69 -2.37 3.79 10.17
CA LEU A 69 -1.04 4.11 9.64
C LEU A 69 -1.03 4.06 8.11
N ALA A 70 -1.60 3.01 7.53
CA ALA A 70 -1.71 2.86 6.08
C ALA A 70 -2.42 4.04 5.44
N LEU A 71 -3.57 4.46 5.98
CA LEU A 71 -4.32 5.61 5.49
C LEU A 71 -3.56 6.94 5.63
N LYS A 72 -2.82 7.13 6.73
CA LYS A 72 -2.00 8.35 6.91
C LYS A 72 -0.90 8.44 5.86
N ILE A 73 -0.19 7.35 5.61
CA ILE A 73 0.86 7.33 4.57
C ILE A 73 0.23 7.46 3.18
N ALA A 74 -0.87 6.76 2.89
CA ALA A 74 -1.58 6.87 1.62
C ALA A 74 -2.04 8.33 1.35
N ALA A 75 -2.55 9.03 2.37
CA ALA A 75 -2.95 10.43 2.25
C ALA A 75 -1.77 11.38 1.97
N LEU A 76 -0.59 11.08 2.51
CA LEU A 76 0.63 11.85 2.25
C LEU A 76 1.14 11.62 0.84
N GLU A 77 1.27 10.37 0.43
CA GLU A 77 1.73 9.98 -0.91
C GLU A 77 0.74 10.41 -2.01
N GLY A 78 -0.56 10.32 -1.74
CA GLY A 78 -1.64 10.70 -2.65
C GLY A 78 -2.09 12.16 -2.53
N TYR A 79 -1.35 13.03 -1.84
CA TYR A 79 -1.80 14.39 -1.53
C TYR A 79 -2.20 15.19 -2.77
N ASP A 80 -1.38 15.21 -3.79
CA ASP A 80 -1.66 15.94 -5.03
C ASP A 80 -2.80 15.30 -5.83
N LEU A 81 -2.90 13.97 -5.80
CA LEU A 81 -3.99 13.22 -6.44
C LEU A 81 -5.34 13.55 -5.79
N MET A 82 -5.40 13.60 -4.46
CA MET A 82 -6.60 14.01 -3.73
C MET A 82 -7.03 15.44 -4.07
N ARG A 83 -6.08 16.36 -4.22
CA ARG A 83 -6.37 17.75 -4.61
C ARG A 83 -6.86 17.88 -6.04
N ALA A 84 -6.38 17.01 -6.92
CA ALA A 84 -6.86 16.94 -8.31
C ALA A 84 -8.28 16.34 -8.42
N HIS A 85 -8.72 15.58 -7.43
CA HIS A 85 -10.02 14.90 -7.39
C HIS A 85 -10.81 15.22 -6.10
N PRO A 86 -11.23 16.48 -5.88
CA PRO A 86 -11.80 16.93 -4.61
C PRO A 86 -13.14 16.27 -4.24
N ASP A 87 -13.84 15.72 -5.21
CA ASP A 87 -15.15 15.09 -5.03
C ASP A 87 -15.05 13.58 -4.76
N GLN A 88 -13.84 13.01 -4.72
CA GLN A 88 -13.61 11.60 -4.45
C GLN A 88 -13.11 11.39 -3.01
N GLU A 89 -13.50 10.24 -2.44
CA GLU A 89 -12.99 9.84 -1.13
C GLU A 89 -11.53 9.36 -1.22
N LEU A 90 -10.74 9.59 -0.16
CA LEU A 90 -9.35 9.18 -0.09
C LEU A 90 -9.16 7.70 -0.48
N GLU A 91 -9.96 6.82 0.12
CA GLU A 91 -9.82 5.37 -0.04
C GLU A 91 -10.18 4.87 -1.45
N SER A 92 -10.83 5.70 -2.28
CA SER A 92 -11.08 5.40 -3.70
C SER A 92 -9.91 5.78 -4.61
N LEU A 93 -9.06 6.70 -4.16
CA LEU A 93 -7.92 7.21 -4.92
C LEU A 93 -6.61 6.52 -4.56
N VAL A 94 -6.38 6.29 -3.27
CA VAL A 94 -5.14 5.75 -2.73
C VAL A 94 -5.44 4.81 -1.57
N ASP A 95 -4.62 3.79 -1.44
CA ASP A 95 -4.66 2.87 -0.31
C ASP A 95 -3.23 2.46 0.09
N GLY A 96 -3.10 1.80 1.23
CA GLY A 96 -1.82 1.36 1.75
C GLY A 96 -1.91 0.05 2.53
N ILE A 97 -0.81 -0.67 2.55
CA ILE A 97 -0.63 -1.88 3.37
C ILE A 97 0.65 -1.72 4.18
N VAL A 98 0.58 -2.05 5.46
CA VAL A 98 1.73 -1.98 6.38
C VAL A 98 2.37 -3.35 6.53
N TYR A 99 3.68 -3.40 6.42
CA TYR A 99 4.50 -4.59 6.61
C TYR A 99 5.49 -4.40 7.76
N ALA A 100 5.95 -5.50 8.33
CA ALA A 100 6.92 -5.50 9.43
C ALA A 100 8.33 -5.03 9.01
N THR A 101 8.66 -5.09 7.71
CA THR A 101 9.95 -4.63 7.17
C THR A 101 9.79 -3.99 5.80
N GLY A 102 10.71 -3.07 5.45
CA GLY A 102 10.74 -2.46 4.12
C GLY A 102 10.91 -3.49 3.00
N MET A 103 11.73 -4.53 3.20
CA MET A 103 11.89 -5.59 2.20
C MET A 103 10.61 -6.41 2.01
N ALA A 104 9.84 -6.66 3.07
CA ALA A 104 8.54 -7.30 2.93
C ALA A 104 7.58 -6.44 2.10
N ALA A 105 7.57 -5.13 2.29
CA ALA A 105 6.78 -4.20 1.48
C ALA A 105 7.22 -4.21 0.01
N ILE A 106 8.54 -4.08 -0.25
CA ILE A 106 9.09 -4.05 -1.61
C ILE A 106 8.83 -5.38 -2.35
N THR A 107 9.15 -6.51 -1.73
CA THR A 107 8.94 -7.81 -2.37
C THR A 107 7.46 -8.12 -2.61
N SER A 108 6.59 -7.74 -1.68
CA SER A 108 5.13 -7.90 -1.86
C SER A 108 4.59 -7.00 -2.97
N ALA A 109 5.07 -5.76 -3.08
CA ALA A 109 4.68 -4.85 -4.14
C ALA A 109 5.08 -5.39 -5.53
N ILE A 110 6.32 -5.90 -5.65
CA ILE A 110 6.82 -6.49 -6.90
C ILE A 110 6.03 -7.78 -7.24
N LEU A 111 6.02 -8.76 -6.33
CA LEU A 111 5.39 -10.07 -6.57
C LEU A 111 3.86 -9.98 -6.70
N GLY A 112 3.23 -8.96 -6.17
CA GLY A 112 1.80 -8.67 -6.38
C GLY A 112 1.47 -8.16 -7.79
N ARG A 113 2.48 -7.71 -8.56
CA ARG A 113 2.31 -7.16 -9.92
C ARG A 113 2.83 -8.07 -11.01
N VAL A 114 3.77 -8.95 -10.71
CA VAL A 114 4.46 -9.80 -11.69
C VAL A 114 4.36 -11.28 -11.32
N LYS A 115 4.42 -12.11 -12.32
CA LYS A 115 4.47 -13.59 -12.23
C LYS A 115 5.61 -14.14 -13.08
N GLY A 116 5.86 -15.43 -13.00
CA GLY A 116 6.83 -16.10 -13.87
C GLY A 116 6.53 -15.84 -15.36
N GLY A 117 7.55 -15.45 -16.09
CA GLY A 117 7.49 -15.02 -17.50
C GLY A 117 7.38 -13.51 -17.70
N ASP A 118 7.03 -12.75 -16.68
CA ASP A 118 6.93 -11.30 -16.79
C ASP A 118 8.31 -10.63 -16.68
N THR A 119 8.40 -9.41 -17.20
CA THR A 119 9.61 -8.58 -17.20
C THR A 119 9.45 -7.39 -16.24
N VAL A 120 10.49 -7.15 -15.45
CA VAL A 120 10.66 -5.97 -14.59
C VAL A 120 11.80 -5.12 -15.14
N ILE A 121 11.59 -3.81 -15.25
CA ILE A 121 12.66 -2.85 -15.61
C ILE A 121 13.10 -2.15 -14.32
N ALA A 122 14.37 -2.17 -14.01
CA ALA A 122 14.92 -1.57 -12.80
C ALA A 122 16.26 -0.89 -13.06
N GLN A 123 16.50 0.23 -12.37
CA GLN A 123 17.84 0.82 -12.36
C GLN A 123 18.76 0.01 -11.44
N LYS A 124 20.07 0.02 -11.72
CA LYS A 124 21.05 -0.66 -10.84
C LYS A 124 21.29 0.06 -9.52
N THR A 125 21.09 1.37 -9.47
CA THR A 125 21.26 2.17 -8.25
C THR A 125 20.05 2.01 -7.36
N LEU A 126 20.00 0.92 -6.60
CA LEU A 126 18.95 0.57 -5.65
C LEU A 126 19.53 0.28 -4.26
N TYR A 127 18.66 0.26 -3.26
CA TYR A 127 19.00 -0.35 -1.98
C TYR A 127 19.51 -1.79 -2.20
N SER A 128 20.64 -2.13 -1.57
CA SER A 128 21.38 -3.35 -1.86
C SER A 128 20.55 -4.64 -1.75
N ALA A 129 19.63 -4.72 -0.79
CA ALA A 129 18.77 -5.89 -0.63
C ALA A 129 17.70 -5.98 -1.74
N THR A 130 17.18 -4.85 -2.22
CA THR A 130 16.27 -4.80 -3.37
C THR A 130 17.00 -5.23 -4.65
N TYR A 131 18.21 -4.72 -4.86
CA TYR A 131 19.05 -5.15 -5.98
C TYR A 131 19.29 -6.66 -5.94
N LYS A 132 19.72 -7.21 -4.79
CA LYS A 132 19.93 -8.65 -4.63
C LYS A 132 18.66 -9.47 -4.84
N PHE A 133 17.52 -8.99 -4.35
CA PHE A 133 16.25 -9.66 -4.60
C PHE A 133 15.97 -9.77 -6.11
N LEU A 134 16.09 -8.67 -6.84
CA LEU A 134 15.85 -8.66 -8.29
C LEU A 134 16.90 -9.45 -9.07
N GLN A 135 18.16 -9.44 -8.64
CA GLN A 135 19.25 -10.12 -9.35
C GLN A 135 19.29 -11.63 -9.08
N ASP A 136 19.13 -12.02 -7.82
CA ASP A 136 19.43 -13.40 -7.37
C ASP A 136 18.14 -14.21 -7.12
N VAL A 137 17.06 -13.57 -6.68
CA VAL A 137 15.83 -14.27 -6.25
C VAL A 137 14.76 -14.24 -7.34
N ALA A 138 14.42 -13.09 -7.88
CA ALA A 138 13.36 -12.94 -8.88
C ALA A 138 13.53 -13.87 -10.10
N PRO A 139 14.74 -14.07 -10.66
CA PRO A 139 14.94 -15.01 -11.76
C PRO A 139 14.65 -16.47 -11.41
N THR A 140 14.79 -16.88 -10.14
CA THR A 140 14.45 -18.25 -9.70
C THR A 140 12.95 -18.54 -9.78
N TYR A 141 12.13 -17.48 -9.79
CA TYR A 141 10.67 -17.54 -10.01
C TYR A 141 10.30 -17.28 -11.49
N GLY A 142 11.28 -17.25 -12.40
CA GLY A 142 11.04 -17.00 -13.82
C GLY A 142 10.76 -15.56 -14.18
N ILE A 143 11.01 -14.61 -13.30
CA ILE A 143 10.85 -13.17 -13.55
C ILE A 143 12.11 -12.65 -14.23
N GLN A 144 11.96 -12.00 -15.38
CA GLN A 144 13.05 -11.38 -16.10
C GLN A 144 13.30 -9.97 -15.57
N VAL A 145 14.59 -9.59 -15.44
CA VAL A 145 14.95 -8.24 -15.00
C VAL A 145 15.81 -7.56 -16.05
N VAL A 146 15.33 -6.45 -16.57
CA VAL A 146 16.06 -5.58 -17.49
C VAL A 146 16.64 -4.43 -16.68
N TRP A 147 17.98 -4.31 -16.72
CA TRP A 147 18.69 -3.34 -15.92
C TRP A 147 19.01 -2.07 -16.71
N ILE A 148 18.80 -0.93 -16.08
CA ILE A 148 19.28 0.38 -16.52
C ILE A 148 20.47 0.79 -15.65
N GLU A 149 21.62 1.07 -16.27
CA GLU A 149 22.88 1.31 -15.58
C GLU A 149 22.89 2.59 -14.75
N ASP A 150 22.22 3.62 -15.23
CA ASP A 150 22.16 4.95 -14.59
C ASP A 150 20.78 5.60 -14.71
N GLY A 151 20.60 6.75 -14.05
CA GLY A 151 19.36 7.50 -14.04
C GLY A 151 19.10 8.35 -15.28
N ASP A 152 19.73 8.10 -16.43
CA ASP A 152 19.48 8.84 -17.66
C ASP A 152 18.05 8.60 -18.16
N LEU A 153 17.25 9.67 -18.22
CA LEU A 153 15.87 9.64 -18.66
C LEU A 153 15.71 9.16 -20.11
N ASN A 154 16.71 9.40 -20.99
CA ASN A 154 16.67 8.91 -22.36
C ASN A 154 16.77 7.38 -22.39
N LYS A 155 17.66 6.81 -21.59
CA LYS A 155 17.80 5.34 -21.45
C LYS A 155 16.54 4.71 -20.88
N TRP A 156 15.89 5.36 -19.91
CA TRP A 156 14.59 4.92 -19.42
C TRP A 156 13.56 4.88 -20.54
N ALA A 157 13.43 5.98 -21.30
CA ALA A 157 12.49 6.08 -22.39
C ALA A 157 12.77 5.05 -23.52
N GLU A 158 14.03 4.81 -23.84
CA GLU A 158 14.46 3.80 -24.82
C GLU A 158 14.13 2.38 -24.33
N THR A 159 14.48 2.05 -23.09
CA THR A 159 14.24 0.73 -22.50
C THR A 159 12.76 0.43 -22.40
N LEU A 160 11.93 1.39 -21.97
CA LEU A 160 10.47 1.24 -21.91
C LEU A 160 9.86 1.01 -23.31
N ARG A 161 10.36 1.66 -24.35
CA ARG A 161 9.90 1.40 -25.73
C ARG A 161 10.35 0.04 -26.25
N ALA A 162 11.55 -0.41 -25.84
CA ALA A 162 12.07 -1.71 -26.27
C ALA A 162 11.39 -2.89 -25.56
N HIS A 163 10.80 -2.65 -24.40
CA HIS A 163 10.15 -3.66 -23.57
C HIS A 163 8.69 -3.30 -23.24
N PRO A 164 7.81 -3.17 -24.26
CA PRO A 164 6.40 -2.83 -24.04
C PRO A 164 5.62 -3.91 -23.26
N GLU A 165 6.17 -5.12 -23.16
CA GLU A 165 5.64 -6.25 -22.39
C GLU A 165 5.93 -6.12 -20.88
N ALA A 166 6.85 -5.24 -20.47
CA ALA A 166 7.23 -5.11 -19.06
C ALA A 166 6.02 -4.76 -18.19
N ARG A 167 5.94 -5.40 -17.02
CA ARG A 167 4.84 -5.25 -16.07
C ARG A 167 5.15 -4.31 -14.92
N LEU A 168 6.42 -4.06 -14.68
CA LEU A 168 6.90 -3.18 -13.63
C LEU A 168 8.23 -2.55 -14.04
#